data_4443f5c7309d9e503b3ec9e2be79abf2
#
_entry.id   4443f5c7309d9e503b3ec9e2be79abf2
#
_cell.length_a   1.000
_cell.length_b   1.000
_cell.length_c   1.000
_cell.angle_alpha   90.00
_cell.angle_beta   90.00
_cell.angle_gamma   90.00
#
_symmetry.space_group_name_H-M   'P 1'
#
loop_
_entity.id
_entity.type
_entity.pdbx_description
1 polymer ?
#
loop_
_entity_poly.entity_id
_entity_poly.type
_entity_poly.pdbx_seq_one_letter_code
_entity_poly.pdbx_strand_id
1 'polypeptide(L)'
;MIIVEFYGLPSCGKTTTITCLKDNLVSQGYRVGTLPEILLAAGGFKRKWYKLTARRFPECALHQLISEEKLQQDKIHRSRKALKRIFYEYHVLSKMKDSFDFCLVDQGLIQGLLSVYYDVGINNNTLVNNLLSELYDKIFVEKVLAVNAELSVNEAVDRIIARNKTGKQAGRLDLLSGERLKEVMNVQFQNINIIKTSLPDCLCCFDINMRELPDDNSKKIIRIIDGWSH
;
A
#
# COMPACT_ATOMS: atom_id res chain seq x y z
N MET A 1 -15.93 -7.35 4.54
CA MET A 1 -15.21 -6.39 3.64
C MET A 1 -13.85 -6.97 3.28
N ILE A 2 -13.54 -7.02 1.99
CA ILE A 2 -12.21 -7.40 1.49
C ILE A 2 -11.41 -6.11 1.28
N ILE A 3 -10.16 -6.07 1.75
CA ILE A 3 -9.22 -5.00 1.43
C ILE A 3 -8.37 -5.43 0.24
N VAL A 4 -8.32 -4.60 -0.80
CA VAL A 4 -7.43 -4.77 -1.95
C VAL A 4 -6.37 -3.66 -1.87
N GLU A 5 -5.18 -4.02 -1.41
CA GLU A 5 -4.07 -3.10 -1.22
C GLU A 5 -3.06 -3.20 -2.35
N PHE A 6 -2.87 -2.08 -3.05
CA PHE A 6 -1.88 -1.98 -4.12
C PHE A 6 -0.54 -1.45 -3.59
N TYR A 7 0.55 -2.10 -4.01
CA TYR A 7 1.90 -1.63 -3.76
C TYR A 7 2.75 -1.77 -5.02
N GLY A 8 3.88 -1.10 -5.08
CA GLY A 8 4.75 -1.09 -6.24
C GLY A 8 5.41 0.26 -6.48
N LEU A 9 6.17 0.37 -7.57
CA LEU A 9 6.90 1.59 -7.90
C LEU A 9 5.99 2.82 -8.06
N PRO A 10 6.48 4.02 -7.75
CA PRO A 10 5.80 5.26 -8.11
C PRO A 10 5.53 5.34 -9.62
N SER A 11 4.42 5.94 -10.00
CA SER A 11 3.99 6.11 -11.41
C SER A 11 3.79 4.82 -12.20
N CYS A 12 3.75 3.65 -11.57
CA CYS A 12 3.47 2.40 -12.28
C CYS A 12 2.01 2.32 -12.79
N GLY A 13 1.06 3.10 -12.26
CA GLY A 13 -0.33 3.14 -12.74
C GLY A 13 -1.36 2.59 -11.75
N LYS A 14 -0.99 2.35 -10.49
CA LYS A 14 -1.89 1.83 -9.43
C LYS A 14 -3.22 2.57 -9.37
N THR A 15 -3.19 3.89 -9.27
CA THR A 15 -4.39 4.71 -9.14
C THR A 15 -5.36 4.53 -10.31
N THR A 16 -4.84 4.41 -11.54
CA THR A 16 -5.67 4.17 -12.73
C THR A 16 -6.32 2.79 -12.68
N THR A 17 -5.56 1.75 -12.30
CA THR A 17 -6.10 0.40 -12.15
C THR A 17 -7.14 0.32 -11.02
N ILE A 18 -6.91 1.01 -9.91
CA ILE A 18 -7.87 1.12 -8.80
C ILE A 18 -9.19 1.75 -9.27
N THR A 19 -9.12 2.81 -10.08
CA THR A 19 -10.32 3.44 -10.63
C THR A 19 -11.11 2.46 -11.50
N CYS A 20 -10.46 1.78 -12.45
CA CYS A 20 -11.10 0.75 -13.27
C CYS A 20 -11.68 -0.39 -12.43
N LEU A 21 -10.95 -0.87 -11.43
CA LEU A 21 -11.42 -1.92 -10.53
C LEU A 21 -12.65 -1.49 -9.74
N LYS A 22 -12.66 -0.25 -9.25
CA LYS A 22 -13.82 0.33 -8.56
C LYS A 22 -15.03 0.34 -9.45
N ASP A 23 -14.89 0.88 -10.67
CA ASP A 23 -16.01 1.00 -11.62
C ASP A 23 -16.57 -0.39 -11.98
N ASN A 24 -15.71 -1.37 -12.22
CA ASN A 24 -16.10 -2.74 -12.53
C ASN A 24 -16.82 -3.43 -11.37
N LEU A 25 -16.34 -3.30 -10.13
CA LEU A 25 -17.00 -3.87 -8.95
C LEU A 25 -18.33 -3.18 -8.65
N VAL A 26 -18.41 -1.85 -8.79
CA VAL A 26 -19.68 -1.10 -8.62
C VAL A 26 -20.69 -1.51 -9.66
N SER A 27 -20.28 -1.72 -10.93
CA SER A 27 -21.18 -2.20 -12.00
C SER A 27 -21.77 -3.59 -11.72
N GLN A 28 -21.08 -4.40 -10.91
CA GLN A 28 -21.54 -5.72 -10.44
C GLN A 28 -22.42 -5.63 -9.17
N GLY A 29 -22.71 -4.43 -8.68
CA GLY A 29 -23.60 -4.20 -7.53
C GLY A 29 -22.90 -4.21 -6.17
N TYR A 30 -21.58 -4.27 -6.10
CA TYR A 30 -20.84 -4.23 -4.85
C TYR A 30 -20.74 -2.80 -4.27
N ARG A 31 -20.73 -2.71 -2.94
CA ARG A 31 -20.47 -1.47 -2.20
C ARG A 31 -18.96 -1.28 -2.07
N VAL A 32 -18.38 -0.45 -2.92
CA VAL A 32 -16.94 -0.25 -3.04
C VAL A 32 -16.55 1.16 -2.60
N GLY A 33 -15.51 1.27 -1.77
CA GLY A 33 -14.91 2.55 -1.41
C GLY A 33 -13.40 2.50 -1.48
N THR A 34 -12.78 3.63 -1.80
CA THR A 34 -11.35 3.83 -1.54
C THR A 34 -11.13 4.15 -0.06
N LEU A 35 -9.91 3.93 0.44
CA LEU A 35 -9.58 4.25 1.83
C LEU A 35 -10.02 5.69 2.23
N PRO A 36 -9.73 6.76 1.47
CA PRO A 36 -10.18 8.11 1.81
C PRO A 36 -11.72 8.25 1.86
N GLU A 37 -12.45 7.63 0.93
CA GLU A 37 -13.92 7.69 0.89
C GLU A 37 -14.56 7.00 2.09
N ILE A 38 -14.05 5.82 2.48
CA ILE A 38 -14.55 5.10 3.65
C ILE A 38 -14.24 5.88 4.93
N LEU A 39 -13.04 6.46 5.03
CA LEU A 39 -12.70 7.32 6.17
C LEU A 39 -13.57 8.58 6.25
N LEU A 40 -13.98 9.13 5.11
CA LEU A 40 -14.91 10.25 5.06
C LEU A 40 -16.31 9.82 5.51
N ALA A 41 -16.80 8.69 5.00
CA ALA A 41 -18.10 8.12 5.38
C ALA A 41 -18.20 7.78 6.88
N ALA A 42 -17.10 7.36 7.52
CA ALA A 42 -17.05 7.12 8.96
C ALA A 42 -17.30 8.40 9.79
N GLY A 43 -17.10 9.59 9.21
CA GLY A 43 -17.30 10.88 9.90
C GLY A 43 -16.23 11.19 10.94
N GLY A 44 -16.06 12.48 11.24
CA GLY A 44 -14.95 12.94 12.08
C GLY A 44 -15.00 12.43 13.53
N PHE A 45 -16.19 12.42 14.15
CA PHE A 45 -16.37 11.99 15.54
C PHE A 45 -16.17 10.47 15.72
N LYS A 46 -16.83 9.66 14.89
CA LYS A 46 -16.68 8.19 14.91
C LYS A 46 -15.24 7.78 14.60
N ARG A 47 -14.58 8.46 13.65
CA ARG A 47 -13.18 8.20 13.31
C ARG A 47 -12.24 8.47 14.50
N LYS A 48 -12.46 9.54 15.29
CA LYS A 48 -11.69 9.80 16.51
C LYS A 48 -11.92 8.70 17.54
N TRP A 49 -13.18 8.34 17.78
CA TRP A 49 -13.56 7.29 18.71
C TRP A 49 -12.94 5.94 18.32
N TYR A 50 -13.02 5.53 17.06
CA TYR A 50 -12.43 4.28 16.58
C TYR A 50 -10.91 4.24 16.77
N LYS A 51 -10.23 5.38 16.58
CA LYS A 51 -8.79 5.48 16.85
C LYS A 51 -8.44 5.34 18.32
N LEU A 52 -9.28 5.82 19.22
CA LEU A 52 -9.09 5.67 20.69
C LEU A 52 -9.26 4.22 21.14
N THR A 53 -10.13 3.46 20.49
CA THR A 53 -10.40 2.05 20.80
C THR A 53 -9.46 1.09 20.02
N ALA A 54 -8.57 1.62 19.19
CA ALA A 54 -7.64 0.81 18.42
C ALA A 54 -6.65 0.08 19.32
N ARG A 55 -6.26 -1.14 18.91
CA ARG A 55 -5.12 -1.83 19.50
C ARG A 55 -3.86 -0.97 19.40
N ARG A 56 -2.93 -1.18 20.31
CA ARG A 56 -1.65 -0.44 20.27
C ARG A 56 -0.86 -0.83 19.02
N PHE A 57 -0.34 0.18 18.36
CA PHE A 57 0.60 0.02 17.26
C PHE A 57 1.81 -0.83 17.71
N PRO A 58 2.35 -1.75 16.90
CA PRO A 58 3.48 -2.61 17.28
C PRO A 58 4.80 -1.85 17.28
N GLU A 59 4.97 -0.98 18.28
CA GLU A 59 6.15 -0.10 18.41
C GLU A 59 7.45 -0.91 18.57
N CYS A 60 7.40 -2.06 19.30
CA CYS A 60 8.58 -2.88 19.53
C CYS A 60 9.10 -3.52 18.24
N ALA A 61 8.22 -4.10 17.43
CA ALA A 61 8.60 -4.70 16.15
C ALA A 61 9.17 -3.66 15.18
N LEU A 62 8.56 -2.48 15.12
CA LEU A 62 9.07 -1.38 14.31
C LEU A 62 10.42 -0.87 14.84
N HIS A 63 10.59 -0.79 16.17
CA HIS A 63 11.85 -0.36 16.78
C HIS A 63 12.98 -1.35 16.51
N GLN A 64 12.73 -2.66 16.60
CA GLN A 64 13.72 -3.69 16.24
C GLN A 64 14.20 -3.54 14.81
N LEU A 65 13.26 -3.38 13.87
CA LEU A 65 13.55 -3.19 12.46
C LEU A 65 14.42 -1.95 12.18
N ILE A 66 14.16 -0.85 12.88
CA ILE A 66 14.86 0.42 12.70
C ILE A 66 16.19 0.45 13.44
N SER A 67 16.30 -0.22 14.59
CA SER A 67 17.52 -0.17 15.45
C SER A 67 18.70 -0.93 14.87
N GLU A 68 18.48 -1.87 13.97
CA GLU A 68 19.55 -2.59 13.25
C GLU A 68 20.28 -1.71 12.23
N GLU A 69 19.72 -0.56 11.89
CA GLU A 69 20.26 0.35 10.89
C GLU A 69 20.76 1.65 11.54
N LYS A 70 21.97 2.09 11.22
CA LYS A 70 22.53 3.38 11.67
C LYS A 70 21.87 4.56 10.94
N LEU A 71 20.74 5.06 11.42
CA LEU A 71 19.88 5.97 10.70
C LEU A 71 19.80 7.38 11.25
N GLN A 72 19.45 8.34 10.35
CA GLN A 72 19.10 9.70 10.73
C GLN A 72 17.76 9.73 11.47
N GLN A 73 17.77 10.07 12.76
CA GLN A 73 16.58 10.04 13.64
C GLN A 73 15.35 10.80 13.10
N ASP A 74 15.55 11.91 12.37
CA ASP A 74 14.45 12.72 11.84
C ASP A 74 13.67 12.02 10.72
N LYS A 75 14.34 11.21 9.90
CA LYS A 75 13.68 10.44 8.84
C LYS A 75 12.83 9.33 9.43
N ILE A 76 13.37 8.62 10.41
CA ILE A 76 12.70 7.57 11.15
C ILE A 76 11.41 8.09 11.79
N HIS A 77 11.46 9.25 12.43
CA HIS A 77 10.29 9.82 13.11
C HIS A 77 9.13 10.09 12.14
N ARG A 78 9.40 10.65 10.96
CA ARG A 78 8.37 10.92 9.94
C ARG A 78 7.74 9.64 9.40
N SER A 79 8.57 8.68 9.04
CA SER A 79 8.12 7.40 8.48
C SER A 79 7.31 6.58 9.49
N ARG A 80 7.76 6.54 10.76
CA ARG A 80 7.04 5.93 11.87
C ARG A 80 5.66 6.57 12.07
N LYS A 81 5.59 7.91 12.06
CA LYS A 81 4.33 8.64 12.19
C LYS A 81 3.36 8.34 11.03
N ALA A 82 3.88 8.23 9.81
CA ALA A 82 3.07 7.88 8.63
C ALA A 82 2.52 6.45 8.74
N LEU A 83 3.35 5.46 9.06
CA LEU A 83 2.93 4.07 9.20
C LEU A 83 1.91 3.91 10.34
N LYS A 84 2.15 4.56 11.48
CA LYS A 84 1.21 4.59 12.60
C LYS A 84 -0.14 5.19 12.22
N ARG A 85 -0.15 6.25 11.41
CA ARG A 85 -1.39 6.83 10.90
C ARG A 85 -2.15 5.83 10.04
N ILE A 86 -1.48 5.17 9.08
CA ILE A 86 -2.09 4.18 8.19
C ILE A 86 -2.66 3.01 9.01
N PHE A 87 -1.92 2.50 9.99
CA PHE A 87 -2.39 1.46 10.89
C PHE A 87 -3.71 1.83 11.58
N TYR A 88 -3.83 3.05 12.12
CA TYR A 88 -5.08 3.50 12.73
C TYR A 88 -6.21 3.73 11.71
N GLU A 89 -5.88 4.08 10.46
CA GLU A 89 -6.86 4.17 9.38
C GLU A 89 -7.44 2.79 9.06
N TYR A 90 -6.61 1.75 9.01
CA TYR A 90 -7.07 0.35 8.85
C TYR A 90 -7.94 -0.11 10.02
N HIS A 91 -7.65 0.32 11.24
CA HIS A 91 -8.53 0.03 12.37
C HIS A 91 -9.93 0.67 12.18
N VAL A 92 -10.00 1.88 11.61
CA VAL A 92 -11.29 2.47 11.24
C VAL A 92 -11.99 1.62 10.16
N LEU A 93 -11.26 1.13 9.15
CA LEU A 93 -11.82 0.22 8.12
C LEU A 93 -12.45 -1.03 8.74
N SER A 94 -11.80 -1.66 9.72
CA SER A 94 -12.33 -2.85 10.39
C SER A 94 -13.69 -2.60 11.08
N LYS A 95 -13.97 -1.35 11.47
CA LYS A 95 -15.26 -0.93 12.05
C LYS A 95 -16.33 -0.57 11.01
N MET A 96 -15.91 -0.40 9.76
CA MET A 96 -16.79 -0.08 8.62
C MET A 96 -17.10 -1.31 7.75
N LYS A 97 -16.67 -2.51 8.17
CA LYS A 97 -16.73 -3.75 7.39
C LYS A 97 -18.14 -4.13 6.90
N ASP A 98 -19.18 -3.77 7.65
CA ASP A 98 -20.56 -4.09 7.29
C ASP A 98 -21.18 -3.07 6.31
N SER A 99 -20.53 -1.94 6.12
CA SER A 99 -21.00 -0.85 5.24
C SER A 99 -20.46 -0.96 3.82
N PHE A 100 -19.35 -1.67 3.62
CA PHE A 100 -18.66 -1.84 2.35
C PHE A 100 -18.30 -3.32 2.13
N ASP A 101 -18.38 -3.75 0.88
CA ASP A 101 -17.96 -5.09 0.47
C ASP A 101 -16.46 -5.09 0.15
N PHE A 102 -15.97 -3.98 -0.44
CA PHE A 102 -14.56 -3.78 -0.81
C PHE A 102 -14.01 -2.44 -0.34
N CYS A 103 -12.75 -2.45 0.10
CA CYS A 103 -11.92 -1.26 0.29
C CYS A 103 -10.71 -1.32 -0.63
N LEU A 104 -10.57 -0.36 -1.53
CA LEU A 104 -9.42 -0.25 -2.43
C LEU A 104 -8.41 0.75 -1.86
N VAL A 105 -7.15 0.31 -1.75
CA VAL A 105 -6.10 1.07 -1.05
C VAL A 105 -4.89 1.26 -1.96
N ASP A 106 -4.60 2.50 -2.35
CA ASP A 106 -3.42 2.87 -3.16
C ASP A 106 -2.14 3.00 -2.33
N GLN A 107 -2.27 3.48 -1.09
CA GLN A 107 -1.16 3.68 -0.16
C GLN A 107 -1.51 3.11 1.21
N GLY A 108 -1.45 1.80 1.31
CA GLY A 108 -1.75 1.06 2.53
C GLY A 108 -0.52 0.78 3.40
N LEU A 109 -0.60 -0.28 4.20
CA LEU A 109 0.45 -0.66 5.13
C LEU A 109 1.72 -1.11 4.41
N ILE A 110 1.60 -1.89 3.33
CA ILE A 110 2.75 -2.36 2.54
C ILE A 110 3.46 -1.17 1.89
N GLN A 111 2.71 -0.29 1.22
CA GLN A 111 3.28 0.91 0.60
C GLN A 111 3.82 1.90 1.64
N GLY A 112 3.19 1.99 2.81
CA GLY A 112 3.67 2.77 3.94
C GLY A 112 5.01 2.24 4.47
N LEU A 113 5.15 0.93 4.57
CA LEU A 113 6.38 0.27 4.95
C LEU A 113 7.50 0.48 3.91
N LEU A 114 7.18 0.37 2.60
CA LEU A 114 8.11 0.73 1.52
C LEU A 114 8.63 2.16 1.66
N SER A 115 7.79 3.09 2.10
CA SER A 115 8.19 4.49 2.33
C SER A 115 9.14 4.63 3.52
N VAL A 116 8.94 3.82 4.58
CA VAL A 116 9.90 3.72 5.69
C VAL A 116 11.24 3.23 5.17
N TYR A 117 11.24 2.19 4.36
CA TYR A 117 12.44 1.54 3.86
C TYR A 117 13.18 2.32 2.78
N TYR A 118 12.51 3.19 2.08
CA TYR A 118 13.16 4.12 1.17
C TYR A 118 14.19 5.01 1.89
N ASP A 119 13.88 5.38 3.12
CA ASP A 119 14.76 6.21 3.94
C ASP A 119 15.86 5.38 4.67
N VAL A 120 15.69 4.07 4.79
CA VAL A 120 16.40 3.24 5.77
C VAL A 120 17.24 2.13 5.13
N GLY A 121 16.81 1.56 4.00
CA GLY A 121 17.31 0.26 3.52
C GLY A 121 16.77 -0.92 4.36
N ILE A 122 16.53 -2.07 3.73
CA ILE A 122 16.11 -3.28 4.44
C ILE A 122 17.13 -4.38 4.18
N ASN A 123 17.59 -5.02 5.25
CA ASN A 123 18.45 -6.18 5.15
C ASN A 123 17.90 -7.44 5.87
N ASN A 124 16.71 -7.35 6.47
CA ASN A 124 16.18 -8.43 7.30
C ASN A 124 14.72 -8.78 6.98
N ASN A 125 14.53 -9.79 6.12
CA ASN A 125 13.21 -10.27 5.70
C ASN A 125 12.37 -10.78 6.88
N THR A 126 12.98 -11.40 7.87
CA THR A 126 12.28 -11.96 9.04
C THR A 126 11.65 -10.84 9.87
N LEU A 127 12.35 -9.75 10.11
CA LEU A 127 11.82 -8.61 10.85
C LEU A 127 10.69 -7.92 10.07
N VAL A 128 10.78 -7.85 8.75
CA VAL A 128 9.70 -7.35 7.87
C VAL A 128 8.44 -8.20 8.01
N ASN A 129 8.59 -9.52 7.86
CA ASN A 129 7.49 -10.47 7.99
C ASN A 129 6.83 -10.36 9.37
N ASN A 130 7.61 -10.35 10.45
CA ASN A 130 7.11 -10.21 11.82
C ASN A 130 6.32 -8.91 12.01
N LEU A 131 6.84 -7.78 11.52
CA LEU A 131 6.14 -6.49 11.62
C LEU A 131 4.82 -6.50 10.83
N LEU A 132 4.83 -6.99 9.58
CA LEU A 132 3.62 -7.08 8.76
C LEU A 132 2.59 -8.03 9.38
N SER A 133 3.02 -9.23 9.83
CA SER A 133 2.15 -10.18 10.51
C SER A 133 1.49 -9.55 11.73
N GLU A 134 2.27 -8.86 12.57
CA GLU A 134 1.74 -8.19 13.76
C GLU A 134 0.79 -7.02 13.42
N LEU A 135 1.08 -6.28 12.34
CA LEU A 135 0.22 -5.20 11.88
C LEU A 135 -1.14 -5.73 11.40
N TYR A 136 -1.14 -6.74 10.53
CA TYR A 136 -2.38 -7.30 9.98
C TYR A 136 -3.19 -8.10 11.01
N ASP A 137 -2.54 -8.84 11.90
CA ASP A 137 -3.20 -9.55 13.01
C ASP A 137 -3.97 -8.58 13.94
N LYS A 138 -3.40 -7.40 14.19
CA LYS A 138 -4.04 -6.39 15.05
C LYS A 138 -5.20 -5.63 14.40
N ILE A 139 -5.34 -5.67 13.07
CA ILE A 139 -6.36 -4.90 12.35
C ILE A 139 -7.72 -5.61 12.27
N PHE A 140 -7.79 -6.91 12.51
CA PHE A 140 -9.03 -7.70 12.41
C PHE A 140 -9.73 -7.63 11.05
N VAL A 141 -8.98 -7.66 9.98
CA VAL A 141 -9.53 -7.77 8.63
C VAL A 141 -9.46 -9.22 8.19
N GLU A 142 -10.60 -9.75 7.76
CA GLU A 142 -10.75 -11.16 7.45
C GLU A 142 -9.97 -11.55 6.18
N LYS A 143 -9.93 -10.68 5.19
CA LYS A 143 -9.28 -10.95 3.89
C LYS A 143 -8.58 -9.70 3.36
N VAL A 144 -7.30 -9.84 3.06
CA VAL A 144 -6.50 -8.81 2.39
C VAL A 144 -5.86 -9.40 1.14
N LEU A 145 -6.14 -8.79 -0.01
CA LEU A 145 -5.44 -9.04 -1.27
C LEU A 145 -4.35 -7.99 -1.46
N ALA A 146 -3.11 -8.43 -1.38
CA ALA A 146 -1.95 -7.60 -1.65
C ALA A 146 -1.61 -7.68 -3.15
N VAL A 147 -1.83 -6.61 -3.90
CA VAL A 147 -1.61 -6.53 -5.34
C VAL A 147 -0.29 -5.82 -5.62
N ASN A 148 0.70 -6.56 -6.10
CA ASN A 148 1.95 -6.00 -6.56
C ASN A 148 1.80 -5.49 -8.00
N ALA A 149 1.97 -4.19 -8.18
CA ALA A 149 1.91 -3.52 -9.48
C ALA A 149 3.29 -3.55 -10.15
N GLU A 150 3.57 -4.58 -10.94
CA GLU A 150 4.87 -4.82 -11.56
C GLU A 150 5.11 -3.91 -12.76
N LEU A 151 6.21 -3.15 -12.70
CA LEU A 151 6.73 -2.34 -13.79
C LEU A 151 8.25 -2.28 -13.68
N SER A 152 8.96 -2.28 -14.81
CA SER A 152 10.41 -2.09 -14.79
C SER A 152 10.79 -0.69 -14.30
N VAL A 153 11.98 -0.58 -13.69
CA VAL A 153 12.53 0.71 -13.24
C VAL A 153 12.62 1.71 -14.38
N ASN A 154 13.10 1.29 -15.55
CA ASN A 154 13.25 2.20 -16.70
C ASN A 154 11.89 2.77 -17.12
N GLU A 155 10.87 1.92 -17.27
CA GLU A 155 9.51 2.36 -17.64
C GLU A 155 8.87 3.28 -16.59
N ALA A 156 9.09 2.99 -15.30
CA ALA A 156 8.59 3.86 -14.23
C ALA A 156 9.28 5.24 -14.26
N VAL A 157 10.59 5.29 -14.52
CA VAL A 157 11.34 6.53 -14.71
C VAL A 157 10.81 7.30 -15.93
N ASP A 158 10.62 6.63 -17.08
CA ASP A 158 10.10 7.26 -18.29
C ASP A 158 8.70 7.85 -18.06
N ARG A 159 7.83 7.16 -17.33
CA ARG A 159 6.50 7.67 -16.95
C ARG A 159 6.57 8.89 -16.04
N ILE A 160 7.52 8.95 -15.10
CA ILE A 160 7.75 10.12 -14.24
C ILE A 160 8.22 11.30 -15.10
N ILE A 161 9.20 11.10 -15.97
CA ILE A 161 9.73 12.13 -16.87
C ILE A 161 8.63 12.66 -17.80
N ALA A 162 7.83 11.78 -18.39
CA ALA A 162 6.72 12.15 -19.26
C ALA A 162 5.67 13.00 -18.51
N ARG A 163 5.33 12.60 -17.28
CA ARG A 163 4.39 13.33 -16.42
C ARG A 163 4.92 14.74 -16.10
N ASN A 164 6.21 14.87 -15.79
CA ASN A 164 6.82 16.15 -15.47
C ASN A 164 6.76 17.14 -16.65
N LYS A 165 6.90 16.66 -17.89
CA LYS A 165 6.75 17.47 -19.10
C LYS A 165 5.33 18.04 -19.26
N THR A 166 4.32 17.40 -18.69
CA THR A 166 2.93 17.90 -18.71
C THR A 166 2.60 18.88 -17.59
N GLY A 167 3.55 19.24 -16.74
CA GLY A 167 3.36 20.13 -15.59
C GLY A 167 2.60 19.53 -14.42
N LYS A 168 2.25 18.23 -14.49
CA LYS A 168 1.55 17.50 -13.42
C LYS A 168 2.54 16.91 -12.43
N GLN A 169 3.23 17.76 -11.67
CA GLN A 169 4.11 17.28 -10.60
C GLN A 169 3.27 16.70 -9.44
N ALA A 170 3.55 15.45 -9.05
CA ALA A 170 2.80 14.74 -8.03
C ALA A 170 3.62 14.41 -6.77
N GLY A 171 4.91 14.71 -6.73
CA GLY A 171 5.71 14.40 -5.55
C GLY A 171 7.20 14.72 -5.64
N ARG A 172 7.94 14.38 -4.57
CA ARG A 172 9.37 14.66 -4.45
C ARG A 172 10.23 14.02 -5.54
N LEU A 173 9.82 12.87 -6.06
CA LEU A 173 10.56 12.17 -7.11
C LEU A 173 10.56 12.96 -8.44
N ASP A 174 9.52 13.76 -8.67
CA ASP A 174 9.41 14.58 -9.87
C ASP A 174 10.46 15.70 -9.94
N LEU A 175 11.10 16.00 -8.80
CA LEU A 175 12.17 17.01 -8.69
C LEU A 175 13.58 16.44 -8.93
N LEU A 176 13.72 15.12 -9.10
CA LEU A 176 15.01 14.48 -9.28
C LEU A 176 15.44 14.46 -10.74
N SER A 177 16.74 14.62 -10.98
CA SER A 177 17.34 14.44 -12.31
C SER A 177 17.38 12.96 -12.72
N GLY A 178 17.50 12.68 -14.03
CA GLY A 178 17.35 11.34 -14.58
C GLY A 178 18.17 10.23 -13.92
N GLU A 179 19.49 10.44 -13.71
CA GLU A 179 20.35 9.42 -13.04
C GLU A 179 19.96 9.23 -11.57
N ARG A 180 19.78 10.33 -10.84
CA ARG A 180 19.40 10.27 -9.43
C ARG A 180 18.01 9.64 -9.24
N LEU A 181 17.08 9.94 -10.14
CA LEU A 181 15.76 9.29 -10.15
C LEU A 181 15.90 7.78 -10.36
N LYS A 182 16.74 7.36 -11.30
CA LYS A 182 16.96 5.93 -11.58
C LYS A 182 17.59 5.19 -10.41
N GLU A 183 18.58 5.77 -9.74
CA GLU A 183 19.17 5.23 -8.52
C GLU A 183 18.11 4.99 -7.43
N VAL A 184 17.30 6.02 -7.16
CA VAL A 184 16.23 5.96 -6.18
C VAL A 184 15.19 4.88 -6.53
N MET A 185 14.81 4.79 -7.80
CA MET A 185 13.86 3.78 -8.27
C MET A 185 14.42 2.36 -8.18
N ASN A 186 15.72 2.15 -8.40
CA ASN A 186 16.38 0.86 -8.19
C ASN A 186 16.33 0.42 -6.73
N VAL A 187 16.61 1.33 -5.79
CA VAL A 187 16.51 1.03 -4.35
C VAL A 187 15.06 0.67 -3.99
N GLN A 188 14.08 1.41 -4.48
CA GLN A 188 12.67 1.08 -4.23
C GLN A 188 12.27 -0.27 -4.83
N PHE A 189 12.75 -0.61 -6.02
CA PHE A 189 12.50 -1.90 -6.65
C PHE A 189 13.08 -3.06 -5.83
N GLN A 190 14.31 -2.91 -5.32
CA GLN A 190 14.90 -3.89 -4.42
C GLN A 190 14.08 -4.06 -3.13
N ASN A 191 13.64 -2.96 -2.53
CA ASN A 191 12.80 -3.00 -1.34
C ASN A 191 11.43 -3.68 -1.61
N ILE A 192 10.81 -3.47 -2.78
CA ILE A 192 9.59 -4.15 -3.19
C ILE A 192 9.82 -5.67 -3.24
N ASN A 193 10.93 -6.13 -3.83
CA ASN A 193 11.25 -7.55 -3.91
C ASN A 193 11.47 -8.17 -2.52
N ILE A 194 12.14 -7.47 -1.62
CA ILE A 194 12.30 -7.90 -0.23
C ILE A 194 10.95 -8.01 0.47
N ILE A 195 10.10 -6.99 0.37
CA ILE A 195 8.76 -7.04 0.97
C ILE A 195 7.93 -8.17 0.37
N LYS A 196 7.93 -8.33 -0.96
CA LYS A 196 7.19 -9.39 -1.65
C LYS A 196 7.53 -10.78 -1.08
N THR A 197 8.81 -11.05 -0.83
CA THR A 197 9.28 -12.32 -0.26
C THR A 197 9.08 -12.43 1.27
N SER A 198 8.69 -11.34 1.91
CA SER A 198 8.48 -11.24 3.36
C SER A 198 7.01 -11.06 3.74
N LEU A 199 6.09 -11.10 2.77
CA LEU A 199 4.66 -10.97 3.07
C LEU A 199 4.19 -12.19 3.87
N PRO A 200 3.40 -11.98 4.94
CA PRO A 200 2.90 -13.08 5.74
C PRO A 200 1.88 -13.95 4.98
N ASP A 201 1.83 -15.24 5.29
CA ASP A 201 0.94 -16.22 4.66
C ASP A 201 -0.56 -15.91 4.82
N CYS A 202 -0.90 -15.05 5.78
CA CYS A 202 -2.29 -14.60 5.97
C CYS A 202 -2.76 -13.63 4.88
N LEU A 203 -1.85 -13.12 4.03
CA LEU A 203 -2.18 -12.27 2.90
C LEU A 203 -2.24 -13.11 1.61
N CYS A 204 -3.27 -12.89 0.82
CA CYS A 204 -3.25 -13.37 -0.56
C CYS A 204 -2.47 -12.37 -1.42
N CYS A 205 -1.42 -12.83 -2.08
CA CYS A 205 -0.55 -11.99 -2.87
C CYS A 205 -0.74 -12.27 -4.36
N PHE A 206 -0.81 -11.20 -5.15
CA PHE A 206 -1.00 -11.30 -6.60
C PHE A 206 -0.22 -10.23 -7.36
N ASP A 207 0.41 -10.65 -8.45
CA ASP A 207 1.16 -9.76 -9.33
C ASP A 207 0.32 -9.35 -10.55
N ILE A 208 0.32 -8.07 -10.87
CA ILE A 208 -0.27 -7.53 -12.10
C ILE A 208 0.78 -6.84 -12.94
N ASN A 209 0.72 -7.06 -14.25
CA ASN A 209 1.64 -6.43 -15.19
C ASN A 209 1.09 -5.06 -15.61
N MET A 210 1.78 -4.00 -15.22
CA MET A 210 1.36 -2.62 -15.47
C MET A 210 1.61 -2.13 -16.91
N ARG A 211 2.05 -3.02 -17.81
CA ARG A 211 2.04 -2.80 -19.27
C ARG A 211 0.70 -3.14 -19.91
N GLU A 212 -0.09 -3.96 -19.23
CA GLU A 212 -1.44 -4.31 -19.68
C GLU A 212 -2.41 -3.15 -19.43
N LEU A 213 -3.56 -3.18 -20.08
CA LEU A 213 -4.61 -2.19 -19.87
C LEU A 213 -5.14 -2.26 -18.43
N PRO A 214 -5.47 -1.13 -17.82
CA PRO A 214 -6.02 -1.10 -16.46
C PRO A 214 -7.28 -1.96 -16.29
N ASP A 215 -8.12 -2.05 -17.33
CA ASP A 215 -9.32 -2.88 -17.33
C ASP A 215 -9.00 -4.39 -17.33
N ASP A 216 -7.98 -4.82 -18.07
CA ASP A 216 -7.54 -6.22 -18.07
C ASP A 216 -6.98 -6.63 -16.70
N ASN A 217 -6.18 -5.77 -16.09
CA ASN A 217 -5.69 -5.97 -14.74
C ASN A 217 -6.83 -6.00 -13.71
N SER A 218 -7.83 -5.14 -13.87
CA SER A 218 -9.03 -5.13 -13.03
C SER A 218 -9.79 -6.46 -13.11
N LYS A 219 -10.01 -6.97 -14.32
CA LYS A 219 -10.68 -8.27 -14.54
C LYS A 219 -9.90 -9.45 -13.94
N LYS A 220 -8.56 -9.43 -13.98
CA LYS A 220 -7.73 -10.44 -13.32
C LYS A 220 -7.93 -10.42 -11.81
N ILE A 221 -7.93 -9.24 -11.18
CA ILE A 221 -8.15 -9.09 -9.74
C ILE A 221 -9.53 -9.60 -9.36
N ILE A 222 -10.58 -9.27 -10.12
CA ILE A 222 -11.96 -9.73 -9.86
C ILE A 222 -12.02 -11.26 -9.87
N ARG A 223 -11.41 -11.94 -10.85
CA ARG A 223 -11.39 -13.42 -10.92
C ARG A 223 -10.77 -14.06 -9.67
N ILE A 224 -9.76 -13.42 -9.09
CA ILE A 224 -9.15 -13.91 -7.85
C ILE A 224 -10.11 -13.74 -6.68
N ILE A 225 -10.77 -12.59 -6.60
CA ILE A 225 -11.76 -12.30 -5.56
C ILE A 225 -12.93 -13.28 -5.64
N ASP A 226 -13.43 -13.55 -6.83
CA ASP A 226 -14.52 -14.51 -7.06
C ASP A 226 -14.13 -15.92 -6.63
N GLY A 227 -12.88 -16.33 -6.87
CA GLY A 227 -12.35 -17.62 -6.38
C GLY A 227 -12.26 -17.74 -4.86
N TRP A 228 -12.37 -16.65 -4.11
CA TRP A 228 -12.43 -16.67 -2.64
C TRP A 228 -13.84 -16.83 -2.07
N SER A 229 -14.86 -16.69 -2.92
CA SER A 229 -16.27 -16.74 -2.51
C SER A 229 -16.82 -18.16 -2.49
N HIS A 230 -16.01 -19.13 -2.89
CA HIS A 230 -16.27 -20.56 -2.87
C HIS A 230 -15.29 -21.27 -1.95
#